data_da3ac3b930820c1c50e9bf13c9eb8822
#
_entry.id   da3ac3b930820c1c50e9bf13c9eb8822
#
_cell.length_a   1.000
_cell.length_b   1.000
_cell.length_c   1.000
_cell.angle_alpha   90.00
_cell.angle_beta   90.00
_cell.angle_gamma   90.00
#
_symmetry.space_group_name_H-M   'P 1'
#
loop_
_entity.id
_entity.type
_entity.pdbx_description
1 polymer ?
#
loop_
_entity_poly.entity_id
_entity_poly.type
_entity_poly.pdbx_seq_one_letter_code
_entity_poly.pdbx_strand_id
1 'polypeptide(L)'
;MCPSTLTEDAIELEHFASEIVERTSDYVWIRKEDKLLILRPNTVHFLNETAAEMLSLLYSGVSASRVVKLMAEKYGVREEVIARDLRNLLKTLLAVLKRQYSPIATPSLRKTSFGEHKIVYPVLSEIALTYRCQNRCVFCYAGSPRVTNELSTNQFKKVIWKIFYEAKCPTLSFTGGEPTLREDLPELIEYAKSLGDGRRRMRVNLITNGIRCARESYVNELVRAGLDSAQVSLEAGSPEIHDAITGNPGSFSKTVEGVMRLKDSGIHVHTNTTICSLNKDHVKELIDFIVDKLNNEYFSANMVIRTGTALKNDVGLTYTEMARILPEIISYSRERGIKFVWYSPIPYCIFNPVAHGLGSKSCAACHGLLSISPEGEVLPCSSFSKGVGNLLSQSFEEIWFSRVARYWREKKFVPPPCKNCELVDICCGACPLYWDSAGSFREISRKSSSLSYFTWRLGRRFFGKVFGVGK
;
A
#
# COMPACT_ATOMS: atom_id res chain seq x y z
N MET A 1 53.16 -0.77 2.81
CA MET A 1 52.17 -1.64 3.45
C MET A 1 51.56 -2.51 2.39
N CYS A 2 51.83 -3.82 2.43
CA CYS A 2 51.23 -4.77 1.47
C CYS A 2 49.72 -4.79 1.62
N PRO A 3 48.96 -4.90 0.53
CA PRO A 3 47.50 -5.10 0.61
C PRO A 3 47.28 -6.47 1.28
N SER A 4 46.54 -6.49 2.40
CA SER A 4 46.12 -7.72 3.08
C SER A 4 45.35 -8.58 2.08
N THR A 5 45.90 -9.73 1.72
CA THR A 5 45.21 -10.79 1.01
C THR A 5 43.96 -11.16 1.80
N LEU A 6 42.77 -10.93 1.22
CA LEU A 6 41.49 -11.39 1.80
C LEU A 6 41.60 -12.92 1.97
N THR A 7 41.15 -13.43 3.11
CA THR A 7 41.01 -14.87 3.33
C THR A 7 40.00 -15.46 2.35
N GLU A 8 40.10 -16.72 1.99
CA GLU A 8 39.18 -17.43 1.08
C GLU A 8 37.74 -17.28 1.52
N ASP A 9 37.46 -17.34 2.82
CA ASP A 9 36.16 -17.10 3.47
C ASP A 9 35.63 -15.67 3.25
N ALA A 10 36.50 -14.65 3.22
CA ALA A 10 36.10 -13.27 2.99
C ALA A 10 35.75 -13.02 1.51
N ILE A 11 36.45 -13.67 0.59
CA ILE A 11 36.15 -13.63 -0.86
C ILE A 11 34.78 -14.28 -1.13
N GLU A 12 34.52 -15.44 -0.52
CA GLU A 12 33.23 -16.15 -0.64
C GLU A 12 32.09 -15.32 -0.09
N LEU A 13 32.24 -14.67 1.08
CA LEU A 13 31.23 -13.79 1.66
C LEU A 13 30.94 -12.56 0.78
N GLU A 14 31.99 -11.96 0.20
CA GLU A 14 31.86 -10.81 -0.71
C GLU A 14 31.03 -11.18 -1.94
N HIS A 15 31.36 -12.30 -2.60
CA HIS A 15 30.63 -12.80 -3.75
C HIS A 15 29.17 -13.10 -3.42
N PHE A 16 28.93 -13.80 -2.31
CA PHE A 16 27.58 -14.15 -1.85
C PHE A 16 26.73 -12.91 -1.55
N ALA A 17 27.30 -11.90 -0.88
CA ALA A 17 26.61 -10.66 -0.57
C ALA A 17 26.30 -9.85 -1.83
N SER A 18 27.28 -9.74 -2.74
CA SER A 18 27.10 -9.00 -4.00
C SER A 18 26.00 -9.62 -4.86
N GLU A 19 26.00 -10.95 -5.02
CA GLU A 19 24.97 -11.67 -5.76
C GLU A 19 23.57 -11.43 -5.20
N ILE A 20 23.40 -11.51 -3.87
CA ILE A 20 22.11 -11.25 -3.22
C ILE A 20 21.66 -9.82 -3.47
N VAL A 21 22.50 -8.83 -3.19
CA VAL A 21 22.16 -7.42 -3.35
C VAL A 21 21.79 -7.11 -4.80
N GLU A 22 22.57 -7.58 -5.76
CA GLU A 22 22.36 -7.36 -7.18
C GLU A 22 21.01 -7.92 -7.66
N ARG A 23 20.69 -9.16 -7.26
CA ARG A 23 19.43 -9.82 -7.65
C ARG A 23 18.20 -9.30 -6.93
N THR A 24 18.36 -8.56 -5.84
CA THR A 24 17.23 -8.20 -4.97
C THR A 24 17.01 -6.70 -4.79
N SER A 25 17.90 -5.85 -5.29
CA SER A 25 17.84 -4.38 -5.14
C SER A 25 16.54 -3.77 -5.65
N ASP A 26 15.90 -4.38 -6.65
CA ASP A 26 14.65 -3.88 -7.22
C ASP A 26 13.43 -4.05 -6.31
N TYR A 27 13.46 -5.00 -5.37
CA TYR A 27 12.31 -5.29 -4.50
C TYR A 27 12.62 -5.30 -3.00
N VAL A 28 13.90 -5.22 -2.62
CA VAL A 28 14.33 -5.07 -1.22
C VAL A 28 14.64 -3.61 -0.93
N TRP A 29 14.07 -3.08 0.13
CA TRP A 29 14.37 -1.76 0.64
C TRP A 29 14.64 -1.82 2.13
N ILE A 30 15.79 -1.30 2.55
CA ILE A 30 16.15 -1.21 3.95
C ILE A 30 15.99 0.24 4.40
N ARG A 31 15.18 0.44 5.44
CA ARG A 31 15.00 1.74 6.08
C ARG A 31 15.54 1.68 7.50
N LYS A 32 16.66 2.36 7.71
CA LYS A 32 17.41 2.32 8.97
C LYS A 32 16.67 3.04 10.10
N GLU A 33 15.95 4.10 9.79
CA GLU A 33 15.31 5.00 10.74
C GLU A 33 14.29 4.31 11.65
N ASP A 34 13.56 3.35 11.13
CA ASP A 34 12.61 2.53 11.89
C ASP A 34 12.90 1.02 11.80
N LYS A 35 14.11 0.68 11.34
CA LYS A 35 14.65 -0.69 11.29
C LYS A 35 13.76 -1.63 10.48
N LEU A 36 13.29 -1.17 9.31
CA LEU A 36 12.42 -1.95 8.44
C LEU A 36 13.17 -2.56 7.25
N LEU A 37 12.89 -3.82 7.01
CA LEU A 37 13.04 -4.48 5.72
C LEU A 37 11.68 -4.41 5.03
N ILE A 38 11.62 -3.70 3.91
CA ILE A 38 10.43 -3.56 3.07
C ILE A 38 10.66 -4.39 1.83
N LEU A 39 9.89 -5.47 1.67
CA LEU A 39 9.79 -6.23 0.44
C LEU A 39 8.67 -5.61 -0.38
N ARG A 40 9.05 -4.84 -1.38
CA ARG A 40 8.11 -4.05 -2.18
C ARG A 40 7.09 -4.95 -2.89
N PRO A 41 5.81 -4.57 -2.98
CA PRO A 41 5.33 -3.23 -2.64
C PRO A 41 5.07 -3.00 -1.15
N ASN A 42 4.71 -4.00 -0.33
CA ASN A 42 4.11 -3.73 0.98
C ASN A 42 4.30 -4.82 2.06
N THR A 43 5.20 -5.76 1.85
CA THR A 43 5.53 -6.74 2.90
C THR A 43 6.63 -6.17 3.77
N VAL A 44 6.41 -6.10 5.08
CA VAL A 44 7.31 -5.45 6.03
C VAL A 44 7.76 -6.40 7.13
N HIS A 45 9.04 -6.25 7.51
CA HIS A 45 9.65 -6.98 8.60
C HIS A 45 10.46 -6.01 9.46
N PHE A 46 10.41 -6.16 10.78
CA PHE A 46 11.35 -5.47 11.67
C PHE A 46 12.68 -6.21 11.68
N LEU A 47 13.75 -5.43 11.64
CA LEU A 47 15.12 -5.86 11.84
C LEU A 47 15.58 -5.49 13.25
N ASN A 48 16.50 -6.25 13.83
CA ASN A 48 17.26 -5.74 14.95
C ASN A 48 18.26 -4.66 14.47
N GLU A 49 18.89 -3.95 15.39
CA GLU A 49 19.74 -2.81 15.07
C GLU A 49 20.92 -3.15 14.17
N THR A 50 21.64 -4.22 14.53
CA THR A 50 22.81 -4.68 13.78
C THR A 50 22.44 -5.18 12.39
N ALA A 51 21.33 -5.91 12.24
CA ALA A 51 20.84 -6.36 10.94
C ALA A 51 20.42 -5.18 10.03
N ALA A 52 19.73 -4.19 10.59
CA ALA A 52 19.34 -2.99 9.84
C ALA A 52 20.57 -2.21 9.34
N GLU A 53 21.60 -2.11 10.17
CA GLU A 53 22.84 -1.41 9.82
C GLU A 53 23.65 -2.17 8.76
N MET A 54 23.89 -3.46 8.96
CA MET A 54 24.63 -4.30 8.00
C MET A 54 23.95 -4.30 6.62
N LEU A 55 22.63 -4.55 6.57
CA LEU A 55 21.91 -4.55 5.31
C LEU A 55 21.87 -3.15 4.68
N SER A 56 21.69 -2.09 5.47
CA SER A 56 21.70 -0.72 4.94
C SER A 56 23.03 -0.39 4.26
N LEU A 57 24.16 -0.76 4.87
CA LEU A 57 25.50 -0.55 4.27
C LEU A 57 25.67 -1.36 2.97
N LEU A 58 25.28 -2.63 2.96
CA LEU A 58 25.37 -3.47 1.76
C LEU A 58 24.53 -2.92 0.60
N TYR A 59 23.28 -2.57 0.86
CA TYR A 59 22.36 -2.05 -0.16
C TYR A 59 22.70 -0.61 -0.59
N SER A 60 23.54 0.10 0.18
CA SER A 60 24.13 1.38 -0.27
C SER A 60 25.41 1.22 -1.11
N GLY A 61 25.86 -0.04 -1.34
CA GLY A 61 27.01 -0.35 -2.19
C GLY A 61 28.33 -0.53 -1.44
N VAL A 62 28.31 -0.58 -0.10
CA VAL A 62 29.51 -0.91 0.70
C VAL A 62 29.79 -2.41 0.57
N SER A 63 31.06 -2.78 0.33
CA SER A 63 31.49 -4.18 0.22
C SER A 63 31.27 -4.95 1.53
N ALA A 64 31.02 -6.25 1.46
CA ALA A 64 30.80 -7.08 2.65
C ALA A 64 32.00 -7.06 3.59
N SER A 65 33.21 -7.09 3.06
CA SER A 65 34.46 -7.01 3.81
C SER A 65 34.55 -5.68 4.60
N ARG A 66 34.14 -4.57 3.98
CA ARG A 66 34.13 -3.27 4.65
C ARG A 66 33.01 -3.17 5.69
N VAL A 67 31.84 -3.76 5.44
CA VAL A 67 30.77 -3.88 6.43
C VAL A 67 31.24 -4.64 7.66
N VAL A 68 31.87 -5.79 7.47
CA VAL A 68 32.42 -6.61 8.56
C VAL A 68 33.38 -5.77 9.43
N LYS A 69 34.32 -5.06 8.80
CA LYS A 69 35.29 -4.24 9.52
C LYS A 69 34.65 -3.09 10.29
N LEU A 70 33.74 -2.33 9.64
CA LEU A 70 33.03 -1.22 10.29
C LEU A 70 32.20 -1.67 11.49
N MET A 71 31.51 -2.81 11.37
CA MET A 71 30.70 -3.36 12.46
C MET A 71 31.55 -3.92 13.59
N ALA A 72 32.66 -4.60 13.27
CA ALA A 72 33.61 -5.09 14.26
C ALA A 72 34.23 -3.94 15.08
N GLU A 73 34.69 -2.89 14.43
CA GLU A 73 35.20 -1.67 15.08
C GLU A 73 34.13 -1.02 15.97
N LYS A 74 32.88 -0.87 15.45
CA LYS A 74 31.80 -0.19 16.18
C LYS A 74 31.36 -0.92 17.45
N TYR A 75 31.27 -2.25 17.38
CA TYR A 75 30.74 -3.07 18.49
C TYR A 75 31.83 -3.71 19.34
N GLY A 76 33.10 -3.51 19.02
CA GLY A 76 34.24 -4.07 19.78
C GLY A 76 34.31 -5.58 19.75
N VAL A 77 33.93 -6.22 18.64
CA VAL A 77 33.91 -7.66 18.45
C VAL A 77 34.83 -8.07 17.31
N ARG A 78 35.25 -9.35 17.28
CA ARG A 78 36.11 -9.85 16.21
C ARG A 78 35.41 -9.90 14.86
N GLU A 79 36.14 -9.66 13.78
CA GLU A 79 35.63 -9.67 12.41
C GLU A 79 34.96 -11.00 12.02
N GLU A 80 35.51 -12.15 12.50
CA GLU A 80 34.95 -13.48 12.21
C GLU A 80 33.53 -13.66 12.77
N VAL A 81 33.22 -13.02 13.90
CA VAL A 81 31.88 -13.03 14.50
C VAL A 81 30.90 -12.27 13.59
N ILE A 82 31.28 -11.06 13.17
CA ILE A 82 30.48 -10.25 12.28
C ILE A 82 30.29 -10.92 10.91
N ALA A 83 31.36 -11.50 10.35
CA ALA A 83 31.27 -12.19 9.05
C ALA A 83 30.29 -13.38 9.10
N ARG A 84 30.33 -14.17 10.17
CA ARG A 84 29.35 -15.25 10.40
C ARG A 84 27.93 -14.73 10.54
N ASP A 85 27.75 -13.66 11.32
CA ASP A 85 26.42 -13.08 11.55
C ASP A 85 25.85 -12.46 10.27
N LEU A 86 26.69 -11.78 9.46
CA LEU A 86 26.32 -11.27 8.16
C LEU A 86 25.91 -12.39 7.19
N ARG A 87 26.69 -13.49 7.13
CA ARG A 87 26.35 -14.66 6.30
C ARG A 87 25.01 -15.26 6.72
N ASN A 88 24.74 -15.38 8.01
CA ASN A 88 23.47 -15.89 8.54
C ASN A 88 22.30 -14.95 8.23
N LEU A 89 22.49 -13.63 8.33
CA LEU A 89 21.51 -12.63 7.99
C LEU A 89 21.13 -12.70 6.50
N LEU A 90 22.11 -12.84 5.60
CA LEU A 90 21.89 -12.99 4.16
C LEU A 90 21.15 -14.29 3.82
N LYS A 91 21.50 -15.41 4.47
CA LYS A 91 20.72 -16.67 4.34
C LYS A 91 19.28 -16.50 4.81
N THR A 92 19.06 -15.77 5.90
CA THR A 92 17.72 -15.44 6.40
C THR A 92 16.95 -14.61 5.41
N LEU A 93 17.56 -13.58 4.85
CA LEU A 93 16.94 -12.75 3.81
C LEU A 93 16.49 -13.60 2.61
N LEU A 94 17.35 -14.51 2.13
CA LEU A 94 16.98 -15.44 1.05
C LEU A 94 15.82 -16.35 1.42
N ALA A 95 15.79 -16.89 2.64
CA ALA A 95 14.68 -17.74 3.12
C ALA A 95 13.34 -16.95 3.13
N VAL A 96 13.37 -15.69 3.58
CA VAL A 96 12.20 -14.81 3.54
C VAL A 96 11.72 -14.57 2.12
N LEU A 97 12.64 -14.29 1.20
CA LEU A 97 12.34 -14.07 -0.22
C LEU A 97 11.76 -15.30 -0.89
N LYS A 98 12.25 -16.49 -0.54
CA LYS A 98 11.72 -17.79 -1.00
C LYS A 98 10.45 -18.24 -0.27
N ARG A 99 9.89 -17.43 0.65
CA ARG A 99 8.75 -17.78 1.51
C ARG A 99 8.97 -19.04 2.38
N GLN A 100 10.22 -19.35 2.69
CA GLN A 100 10.64 -20.48 3.52
C GLN A 100 11.02 -20.05 4.94
N TYR A 101 10.53 -18.90 5.37
CA TYR A 101 10.86 -18.27 6.65
C TYR A 101 10.06 -18.88 7.81
N SER A 102 10.77 -19.26 8.87
CA SER A 102 10.20 -19.61 10.16
C SER A 102 10.46 -18.50 11.18
N PRO A 103 9.43 -17.86 11.75
CA PRO A 103 9.60 -16.78 12.74
C PRO A 103 10.36 -17.21 14.00
N ILE A 104 10.31 -18.50 14.35
CA ILE A 104 10.90 -19.05 15.58
C ILE A 104 12.42 -19.18 15.48
N ALA A 105 12.94 -19.33 14.26
CA ALA A 105 14.37 -19.59 14.04
C ALA A 105 15.22 -18.32 13.82
N THR A 106 14.64 -17.11 13.81
CA THR A 106 15.34 -15.92 13.30
C THR A 106 15.09 -14.67 14.13
N PRO A 107 15.81 -14.47 15.24
CA PRO A 107 15.62 -13.30 16.11
C PRO A 107 16.00 -11.95 15.47
N SER A 108 16.79 -11.95 14.40
CA SER A 108 17.21 -10.73 13.68
C SER A 108 16.15 -10.13 12.77
N LEU A 109 15.07 -10.88 12.46
CA LEU A 109 14.05 -10.47 11.50
C LEU A 109 12.68 -10.98 11.91
N ARG A 110 11.73 -10.06 12.14
CA ARG A 110 10.37 -10.37 12.55
C ARG A 110 9.35 -9.79 11.56
N LYS A 111 8.52 -10.66 10.98
CA LYS A 111 7.41 -10.20 10.14
C LYS A 111 6.46 -9.31 10.93
N THR A 112 6.06 -8.19 10.35
CA THR A 112 5.13 -7.26 10.96
C THR A 112 3.98 -6.93 10.01
N SER A 113 2.92 -6.35 10.55
CA SER A 113 1.79 -5.89 9.76
C SER A 113 1.89 -4.40 9.45
N PHE A 114 1.21 -3.98 8.39
CA PHE A 114 1.20 -2.61 7.90
C PHE A 114 0.65 -1.57 8.88
N GLY A 115 -0.02 -1.97 9.95
CA GLY A 115 -0.63 -1.10 10.95
C GLY A 115 0.04 -1.13 12.32
N GLU A 116 1.24 -1.69 12.45
CA GLU A 116 1.93 -1.80 13.73
C GLU A 116 2.59 -0.48 14.17
N HIS A 117 2.43 -0.10 15.43
CA HIS A 117 2.84 1.22 15.99
C HIS A 117 4.31 1.62 15.79
N LYS A 118 5.19 0.67 15.51
CA LYS A 118 6.63 0.92 15.33
C LYS A 118 7.01 1.44 13.95
N ILE A 119 6.09 1.45 12.99
CA ILE A 119 6.34 2.04 11.66
C ILE A 119 6.22 3.55 11.79
N VAL A 120 7.33 4.26 11.60
CA VAL A 120 7.42 5.70 11.80
C VAL A 120 7.12 6.46 10.51
N TYR A 121 7.66 6.00 9.39
CA TYR A 121 7.49 6.60 8.06
C TYR A 121 6.54 5.77 7.19
N PRO A 122 5.90 6.34 6.16
CA PRO A 122 5.03 5.56 5.28
C PRO A 122 5.81 4.48 4.52
N VAL A 123 5.15 3.38 4.21
CA VAL A 123 5.69 2.27 3.41
C VAL A 123 5.22 2.39 1.97
N LEU A 124 4.00 2.87 1.78
CA LEU A 124 3.38 3.15 0.50
C LEU A 124 3.01 4.62 0.40
N SER A 125 3.09 5.15 -0.79
CA SER A 125 2.50 6.45 -1.11
C SER A 125 1.61 6.36 -2.33
N GLU A 126 0.62 7.24 -2.39
CA GLU A 126 -0.26 7.42 -3.53
C GLU A 126 -0.47 8.92 -3.79
N ILE A 127 -0.44 9.30 -5.05
CA ILE A 127 -0.77 10.65 -5.51
C ILE A 127 -1.98 10.56 -6.43
N ALA A 128 -3.07 11.20 -6.04
CA ALA A 128 -4.14 11.51 -6.95
C ALA A 128 -3.67 12.65 -7.87
N LEU A 129 -3.42 12.35 -9.15
CA LEU A 129 -2.95 13.36 -10.10
C LEU A 129 -4.07 14.29 -10.56
N THR A 130 -5.29 13.79 -10.60
CA THR A 130 -6.49 14.47 -11.03
C THR A 130 -7.72 13.80 -10.42
N TYR A 131 -8.81 14.54 -10.28
CA TYR A 131 -10.13 13.94 -10.01
C TYR A 131 -11.03 13.90 -11.24
N ARG A 132 -10.52 14.25 -12.42
CA ARG A 132 -11.18 13.97 -13.69
C ARG A 132 -11.18 12.46 -13.95
N CYS A 133 -12.26 11.95 -14.52
CA CYS A 133 -12.42 10.54 -14.87
C CYS A 133 -13.45 10.41 -16.00
N GLN A 134 -13.26 9.45 -16.89
CA GLN A 134 -14.26 9.11 -17.89
C GLN A 134 -15.37 8.20 -17.35
N ASN A 135 -15.12 7.53 -16.20
CA ASN A 135 -16.12 6.73 -15.48
C ASN A 135 -16.92 7.60 -14.50
N ARG A 136 -18.10 7.12 -14.13
CA ARG A 136 -18.99 7.69 -13.10
C ARG A 136 -19.40 6.60 -12.10
N CYS A 137 -18.41 5.94 -11.52
CA CYS A 137 -18.64 4.78 -10.63
C CYS A 137 -19.61 5.12 -9.51
N VAL A 138 -20.55 4.23 -9.27
CA VAL A 138 -21.62 4.38 -8.26
C VAL A 138 -21.07 4.52 -6.83
N PHE A 139 -19.83 4.10 -6.57
CA PHE A 139 -19.17 4.11 -5.26
C PHE A 139 -17.90 4.98 -5.21
N CYS A 140 -17.65 5.85 -6.20
CA CYS A 140 -16.41 6.60 -6.29
C CYS A 140 -16.11 7.43 -5.03
N TYR A 141 -15.06 7.10 -4.30
CA TYR A 141 -14.66 7.82 -3.07
C TYR A 141 -14.28 9.27 -3.35
N ALA A 142 -13.69 9.54 -4.50
CA ALA A 142 -13.28 10.88 -4.93
C ALA A 142 -14.44 11.76 -5.42
N GLY A 143 -15.64 11.18 -5.64
CA GLY A 143 -16.77 11.87 -6.25
C GLY A 143 -16.48 12.30 -7.68
N SER A 144 -15.65 11.55 -8.41
CA SER A 144 -15.30 11.82 -9.81
C SER A 144 -16.51 11.60 -10.76
N PRO A 145 -16.56 12.31 -11.90
CA PRO A 145 -15.59 13.29 -12.35
C PRO A 145 -15.79 14.67 -11.68
N ARG A 146 -14.69 15.29 -11.25
CA ARG A 146 -14.69 16.68 -10.79
C ARG A 146 -13.39 17.38 -11.19
N VAL A 147 -13.46 18.69 -11.36
CA VAL A 147 -12.30 19.53 -11.65
C VAL A 147 -11.85 20.20 -10.37
N THR A 148 -10.54 20.25 -10.15
CA THR A 148 -9.89 20.89 -9.00
C THR A 148 -8.69 21.70 -9.48
N ASN A 149 -8.04 22.44 -8.57
CA ASN A 149 -6.80 23.16 -8.86
C ASN A 149 -5.62 22.16 -8.83
N GLU A 150 -5.50 21.38 -9.90
CA GLU A 150 -4.44 20.36 -10.02
C GLU A 150 -3.04 21.02 -10.04
N LEU A 151 -2.09 20.36 -9.41
CA LEU A 151 -0.68 20.77 -9.46
C LEU A 151 -0.15 20.69 -10.89
N SER A 152 0.77 21.58 -11.22
CA SER A 152 1.57 21.50 -12.45
C SER A 152 2.56 20.33 -12.36
N THR A 153 3.09 19.91 -13.49
CA THR A 153 4.12 18.85 -13.59
C THR A 153 5.30 19.12 -12.64
N ASN A 154 5.82 20.35 -12.65
CA ASN A 154 6.94 20.74 -11.77
C ASN A 154 6.58 20.70 -10.29
N GLN A 155 5.35 21.01 -9.93
CA GLN A 155 4.89 20.91 -8.54
C GLN A 155 4.75 19.45 -8.12
N PHE A 156 4.22 18.56 -8.99
CA PHE A 156 4.21 17.12 -8.73
C PHE A 156 5.61 16.55 -8.58
N LYS A 157 6.57 16.96 -9.42
CA LYS A 157 7.98 16.55 -9.25
C LYS A 157 8.53 16.93 -7.88
N LYS A 158 8.23 18.13 -7.35
CA LYS A 158 8.62 18.52 -5.99
C LYS A 158 7.97 17.61 -4.93
N VAL A 159 6.69 17.29 -5.09
CA VAL A 159 5.97 16.37 -4.18
C VAL A 159 6.60 14.96 -4.23
N ILE A 160 6.89 14.43 -5.43
CA ILE A 160 7.53 13.13 -5.62
C ILE A 160 8.91 13.10 -4.97
N TRP A 161 9.68 14.17 -5.10
CA TRP A 161 10.99 14.32 -4.45
C TRP A 161 10.88 14.22 -2.92
N LYS A 162 9.91 14.94 -2.32
CA LYS A 162 9.65 14.88 -0.87
C LYS A 162 9.20 13.50 -0.41
N ILE A 163 8.40 12.79 -1.20
CA ILE A 163 8.00 11.41 -0.91
C ILE A 163 9.23 10.50 -0.81
N PHE A 164 10.16 10.64 -1.75
CA PHE A 164 11.33 9.77 -1.80
C PHE A 164 12.36 10.12 -0.71
N TYR A 165 12.75 11.39 -0.61
CA TYR A 165 13.85 11.80 0.27
C TYR A 165 13.43 12.19 1.68
N GLU A 166 12.30 12.91 1.85
CA GLU A 166 11.85 13.33 3.18
C GLU A 166 11.00 12.23 3.84
N ALA A 167 10.00 11.68 3.14
CA ALA A 167 9.14 10.61 3.66
C ALA A 167 9.79 9.22 3.61
N LYS A 168 10.94 9.06 2.93
CA LYS A 168 11.70 7.81 2.81
C LYS A 168 10.83 6.64 2.35
N CYS A 169 9.89 6.96 1.45
CA CYS A 169 8.91 6.02 0.96
C CYS A 169 9.38 5.41 -0.38
N PRO A 170 9.59 4.08 -0.44
CA PRO A 170 10.21 3.45 -1.62
C PRO A 170 9.22 3.17 -2.75
N THR A 171 7.91 3.33 -2.50
CA THR A 171 6.87 2.94 -3.45
C THR A 171 5.87 4.07 -3.64
N LEU A 172 5.63 4.42 -4.89
CA LEU A 172 4.67 5.44 -5.30
C LEU A 172 3.61 4.82 -6.22
N SER A 173 2.34 5.09 -5.94
CA SER A 173 1.23 4.80 -6.84
C SER A 173 0.65 6.09 -7.39
N PHE A 174 0.56 6.22 -8.71
CA PHE A 174 -0.24 7.26 -9.33
C PHE A 174 -1.71 6.80 -9.41
N THR A 175 -2.62 7.65 -8.97
CA THR A 175 -4.06 7.38 -8.85
C THR A 175 -4.87 8.66 -9.05
N GLY A 176 -6.12 8.68 -8.59
CA GLY A 176 -7.01 9.86 -8.60
C GLY A 176 -8.43 9.50 -8.98
N GLY A 177 -9.00 10.28 -9.92
CA GLY A 177 -10.13 9.83 -10.74
C GLY A 177 -9.60 8.83 -11.76
N GLU A 178 -8.94 9.35 -12.81
CA GLU A 178 -8.19 8.51 -13.74
C GLU A 178 -6.85 9.19 -14.11
N PRO A 179 -5.73 8.69 -13.58
CA PRO A 179 -4.43 9.35 -13.77
C PRO A 179 -3.96 9.37 -15.23
N THR A 180 -4.38 8.42 -16.04
CA THR A 180 -4.04 8.36 -17.48
C THR A 180 -4.67 9.49 -18.30
N LEU A 181 -5.60 10.27 -17.75
CA LEU A 181 -6.11 11.48 -18.38
C LEU A 181 -5.13 12.66 -18.36
N ARG A 182 -4.05 12.55 -17.57
CA ARG A 182 -2.97 13.53 -17.60
C ARG A 182 -1.94 13.14 -18.65
N GLU A 183 -1.65 14.07 -19.55
CA GLU A 183 -0.69 13.83 -20.63
C GLU A 183 0.75 13.76 -20.14
N ASP A 184 1.04 14.40 -18.99
CA ASP A 184 2.37 14.39 -18.34
C ASP A 184 2.62 13.18 -17.43
N LEU A 185 1.70 12.19 -17.37
CA LEU A 185 1.90 10.99 -16.55
C LEU A 185 3.19 10.23 -16.90
N PRO A 186 3.55 9.98 -18.17
CA PRO A 186 4.81 9.32 -18.50
C PRO A 186 6.04 10.10 -17.98
N GLU A 187 6.05 11.42 -18.10
CA GLU A 187 7.11 12.28 -17.57
C GLU A 187 7.24 12.20 -16.05
N LEU A 188 6.11 12.11 -15.33
CA LEU A 188 6.10 11.96 -13.88
C LEU A 188 6.60 10.57 -13.44
N ILE A 189 6.29 9.51 -14.21
CA ILE A 189 6.82 8.16 -13.98
C ILE A 189 8.33 8.17 -14.18
N GLU A 190 8.83 8.69 -15.30
CA GLU A 190 10.25 8.79 -15.61
C GLU A 190 11.01 9.57 -14.53
N TYR A 191 10.46 10.70 -14.10
CA TYR A 191 11.04 11.47 -13.01
C TYR A 191 11.10 10.67 -11.71
N ALA A 192 10.02 9.99 -11.31
CA ALA A 192 10.01 9.15 -10.12
C ALA A 192 11.06 8.02 -10.21
N LYS A 193 11.20 7.40 -11.38
CA LYS A 193 12.22 6.36 -11.64
C LYS A 193 13.64 6.90 -11.66
N SER A 194 13.85 8.17 -11.96
CA SER A 194 15.17 8.80 -11.90
C SER A 194 15.65 9.03 -10.45
N LEU A 195 14.73 9.08 -9.48
CA LEU A 195 15.09 9.25 -8.08
C LEU A 195 15.71 7.96 -7.53
N GLY A 196 16.81 8.11 -6.83
CA GLY A 196 17.54 6.99 -6.25
C GLY A 196 18.77 7.43 -5.47
N ASP A 197 19.39 6.49 -4.79
CA ASP A 197 20.69 6.58 -4.18
C ASP A 197 21.50 5.32 -4.55
N GLY A 198 22.39 5.43 -5.51
CA GLY A 198 23.14 4.29 -6.01
C GLY A 198 22.24 3.21 -6.62
N ARG A 199 22.10 2.07 -5.92
CA ARG A 199 21.32 0.91 -6.39
C ARG A 199 19.83 0.98 -6.03
N ARG A 200 19.42 1.87 -5.12
CA ARG A 200 18.03 1.98 -4.67
C ARG A 200 17.25 2.93 -5.56
N ARG A 201 16.11 2.47 -6.09
CA ARG A 201 15.24 3.26 -6.94
C ARG A 201 13.80 3.22 -6.45
N MET A 202 13.03 4.28 -6.73
CA MET A 202 11.59 4.30 -6.44
C MET A 202 10.88 3.25 -7.32
N ARG A 203 9.97 2.49 -6.70
CA ARG A 203 9.04 1.63 -7.44
C ARG A 203 7.77 2.41 -7.74
N VAL A 204 7.35 2.38 -9.00
CA VAL A 204 6.19 3.12 -9.48
C VAL A 204 5.07 2.17 -9.90
N ASN A 205 3.89 2.39 -9.34
CA ASN A 205 2.68 1.66 -9.65
C ASN A 205 1.62 2.61 -10.24
N LEU A 206 0.78 2.11 -11.12
CA LEU A 206 -0.36 2.83 -11.68
C LEU A 206 -1.66 2.20 -11.18
N ILE A 207 -2.56 2.99 -10.60
CA ILE A 207 -3.93 2.58 -10.25
C ILE A 207 -4.86 3.24 -11.26
N THR A 208 -5.47 2.44 -12.13
CA THR A 208 -6.21 2.92 -13.30
C THR A 208 -7.46 2.08 -13.58
N ASN A 209 -8.41 2.65 -14.28
CA ASN A 209 -9.53 1.89 -14.86
C ASN A 209 -9.14 1.13 -16.16
N GLY A 210 -7.92 1.29 -16.65
CA GLY A 210 -7.36 0.56 -17.80
C GLY A 210 -7.82 1.02 -19.18
N ILE A 211 -8.84 1.88 -19.29
CA ILE A 211 -9.47 2.25 -20.57
C ILE A 211 -8.46 2.84 -21.56
N ARG A 212 -7.60 3.75 -21.12
CA ARG A 212 -6.57 4.34 -22.00
C ARG A 212 -5.47 3.35 -22.37
N CYS A 213 -5.23 2.36 -21.51
CA CYS A 213 -4.25 1.29 -21.75
C CYS A 213 -4.70 0.30 -22.85
N ALA A 214 -5.94 0.36 -23.34
CA ALA A 214 -6.35 -0.33 -24.57
C ALA A 214 -5.61 0.17 -25.82
N ARG A 215 -4.91 1.31 -25.75
CA ARG A 215 -4.07 1.81 -26.83
C ARG A 215 -2.64 1.35 -26.65
N GLU A 216 -2.15 0.54 -27.56
CA GLU A 216 -0.78 0.00 -27.52
C GLU A 216 0.29 1.10 -27.48
N SER A 217 0.15 2.16 -28.28
CA SER A 217 1.08 3.29 -28.27
C SER A 217 1.24 3.90 -26.88
N TYR A 218 0.13 4.04 -26.15
CA TYR A 218 0.15 4.60 -24.80
C TYR A 218 0.80 3.65 -23.77
N VAL A 219 0.55 2.35 -23.88
CA VAL A 219 1.25 1.35 -23.04
C VAL A 219 2.75 1.40 -23.29
N ASN A 220 3.18 1.52 -24.55
CA ASN A 220 4.58 1.66 -24.92
C ASN A 220 5.23 2.94 -24.33
N GLU A 221 4.48 4.03 -24.17
CA GLU A 221 4.95 5.23 -23.47
C GLU A 221 5.17 4.96 -21.97
N LEU A 222 4.25 4.26 -21.30
CA LEU A 222 4.38 3.88 -19.90
C LEU A 222 5.56 2.94 -19.64
N VAL A 223 5.80 1.99 -20.55
CA VAL A 223 6.96 1.07 -20.49
C VAL A 223 8.26 1.85 -20.61
N ARG A 224 8.36 2.74 -21.60
CA ARG A 224 9.56 3.59 -21.80
C ARG A 224 9.82 4.50 -20.60
N ALA A 225 8.77 5.00 -19.97
CA ALA A 225 8.86 5.78 -18.73
C ALA A 225 9.30 4.96 -17.51
N GLY A 226 9.29 3.61 -17.60
CA GLY A 226 9.74 2.71 -16.54
C GLY A 226 8.68 2.33 -15.52
N LEU A 227 7.40 2.26 -15.92
CA LEU A 227 6.32 1.78 -15.04
C LEU A 227 6.58 0.34 -14.60
N ASP A 228 6.59 0.07 -13.29
CA ASP A 228 6.88 -1.26 -12.73
C ASP A 228 5.66 -2.17 -12.63
N SER A 229 4.50 -1.59 -12.34
CA SER A 229 3.27 -2.39 -12.13
C SER A 229 2.00 -1.55 -12.34
N ALA A 230 0.90 -2.23 -12.60
CA ALA A 230 -0.43 -1.62 -12.68
C ALA A 230 -1.45 -2.42 -11.86
N GLN A 231 -2.28 -1.70 -11.12
CA GLN A 231 -3.51 -2.19 -10.50
C GLN A 231 -4.68 -1.68 -11.33
N VAL A 232 -5.38 -2.58 -12.01
CA VAL A 232 -6.50 -2.21 -12.87
C VAL A 232 -7.82 -2.51 -12.18
N SER A 233 -8.72 -1.51 -12.12
CA SER A 233 -10.05 -1.65 -11.54
C SER A 233 -10.94 -2.47 -12.46
N LEU A 234 -11.31 -3.69 -12.04
CA LEU A 234 -12.23 -4.59 -12.74
C LEU A 234 -13.34 -4.98 -11.76
N GLU A 235 -14.55 -4.49 -12.00
CA GLU A 235 -15.60 -4.56 -10.98
C GLU A 235 -16.51 -5.80 -11.12
N ALA A 236 -16.49 -6.49 -12.26
CA ALA A 236 -17.21 -7.74 -12.51
C ALA A 236 -16.57 -8.53 -13.65
N GLY A 237 -16.95 -9.82 -13.80
CA GLY A 237 -16.55 -10.70 -14.91
C GLY A 237 -17.40 -10.53 -16.15
N SER A 238 -18.46 -9.72 -16.11
CA SER A 238 -19.38 -9.47 -17.22
C SER A 238 -19.52 -7.98 -17.53
N PRO A 239 -19.77 -7.60 -18.82
CA PRO A 239 -19.96 -6.22 -19.24
C PRO A 239 -21.12 -5.52 -18.53
N GLU A 240 -22.24 -6.24 -18.37
CA GLU A 240 -23.48 -5.69 -17.83
C GLU A 240 -23.28 -5.12 -16.42
N ILE A 241 -22.63 -5.89 -15.56
CA ILE A 241 -22.42 -5.49 -14.16
C ILE A 241 -21.28 -4.49 -14.05
N HIS A 242 -20.17 -4.72 -14.76
CA HIS A 242 -19.03 -3.81 -14.75
C HIS A 242 -19.44 -2.41 -15.22
N ASP A 243 -20.11 -2.32 -16.38
CA ASP A 243 -20.50 -1.05 -16.98
C ASP A 243 -21.59 -0.33 -16.14
N ALA A 244 -22.51 -1.07 -15.52
CA ALA A 244 -23.47 -0.51 -14.58
C ALA A 244 -22.78 0.11 -13.36
N ILE A 245 -21.75 -0.55 -12.80
CA ILE A 245 -20.97 -0.03 -11.67
C ILE A 245 -20.13 1.17 -12.05
N THR A 246 -19.45 1.12 -13.19
CA THR A 246 -18.57 2.19 -13.66
C THR A 246 -19.35 3.38 -14.23
N GLY A 247 -20.64 3.20 -14.55
CA GLY A 247 -21.48 4.22 -15.21
C GLY A 247 -20.95 4.63 -16.58
N ASN A 248 -20.27 3.71 -17.29
CA ASN A 248 -19.63 3.96 -18.58
C ASN A 248 -19.80 2.74 -19.51
N PRO A 249 -20.83 2.73 -20.37
CA PRO A 249 -21.08 1.65 -21.30
C PRO A 249 -19.87 1.36 -22.20
N GLY A 250 -19.50 0.09 -22.32
CA GLY A 250 -18.35 -0.38 -23.09
C GLY A 250 -17.00 -0.22 -22.36
N SER A 251 -17.01 0.16 -21.07
CA SER A 251 -15.79 0.24 -20.27
C SER A 251 -15.18 -1.11 -20.01
N PHE A 252 -15.99 -2.16 -19.81
CA PHE A 252 -15.52 -3.53 -19.58
C PHE A 252 -14.54 -3.99 -20.65
N SER A 253 -14.96 -3.94 -21.93
CA SER A 253 -14.12 -4.40 -23.05
C SER A 253 -12.79 -3.64 -23.13
N LYS A 254 -12.81 -2.31 -22.94
CA LYS A 254 -11.59 -1.49 -22.95
C LYS A 254 -10.70 -1.76 -21.74
N THR A 255 -11.28 -1.97 -20.56
CA THR A 255 -10.54 -2.32 -19.35
C THR A 255 -9.83 -3.67 -19.51
N VAL A 256 -10.53 -4.68 -20.03
CA VAL A 256 -9.98 -6.01 -20.29
C VAL A 256 -8.85 -5.92 -21.32
N GLU A 257 -9.05 -5.22 -22.44
CA GLU A 257 -8.01 -4.99 -23.43
C GLU A 257 -6.79 -4.28 -22.82
N GLY A 258 -7.02 -3.27 -21.97
CA GLY A 258 -5.95 -2.57 -21.25
C GLY A 258 -5.15 -3.48 -20.32
N VAL A 259 -5.81 -4.39 -19.59
CA VAL A 259 -5.13 -5.41 -18.77
C VAL A 259 -4.23 -6.30 -19.62
N MET A 260 -4.75 -6.81 -20.74
CA MET A 260 -3.99 -7.70 -21.62
C MET A 260 -2.78 -7.01 -22.23
N ARG A 261 -2.94 -5.80 -22.78
CA ARG A 261 -1.84 -5.04 -23.37
C ARG A 261 -0.73 -4.68 -22.36
N LEU A 262 -1.12 -4.29 -21.14
CA LEU A 262 -0.15 -4.04 -20.05
C LEU A 262 0.64 -5.32 -19.71
N LYS A 263 -0.02 -6.48 -19.66
CA LYS A 263 0.64 -7.77 -19.42
C LYS A 263 1.57 -8.16 -20.57
N ASP A 264 1.11 -8.05 -21.79
CA ASP A 264 1.89 -8.39 -22.99
C ASP A 264 3.15 -7.53 -23.12
N SER A 265 3.12 -6.31 -22.56
CA SER A 265 4.27 -5.42 -22.50
C SER A 265 5.27 -5.73 -21.37
N GLY A 266 5.02 -6.75 -20.55
CA GLY A 266 5.87 -7.17 -19.43
C GLY A 266 5.63 -6.39 -18.13
N ILE A 267 4.65 -5.48 -18.07
CA ILE A 267 4.26 -4.80 -16.83
C ILE A 267 3.55 -5.81 -15.92
N HIS A 268 3.93 -5.82 -14.64
CA HIS A 268 3.24 -6.65 -13.66
C HIS A 268 1.84 -6.10 -13.37
N VAL A 269 0.80 -6.84 -13.74
CA VAL A 269 -0.60 -6.40 -13.64
C VAL A 269 -1.40 -7.28 -12.69
N HIS A 270 -2.20 -6.65 -11.83
CA HIS A 270 -3.28 -7.32 -11.10
C HIS A 270 -4.56 -6.51 -11.16
N THR A 271 -5.69 -7.16 -10.97
CA THR A 271 -6.99 -6.52 -10.90
C THR A 271 -7.39 -6.24 -9.46
N ASN A 272 -8.15 -5.15 -9.27
CA ASN A 272 -8.78 -4.83 -8.00
C ASN A 272 -10.29 -4.62 -8.20
N THR A 273 -11.08 -5.15 -7.28
CA THR A 273 -12.54 -5.06 -7.31
C THR A 273 -13.05 -4.40 -6.03
N THR A 274 -13.89 -3.39 -6.15
CA THR A 274 -14.61 -2.85 -5.01
C THR A 274 -15.93 -3.58 -4.84
N ILE A 275 -16.05 -4.41 -3.80
CA ILE A 275 -17.25 -5.20 -3.54
C ILE A 275 -18.34 -4.29 -2.98
N CYS A 276 -19.48 -4.28 -3.65
CA CYS A 276 -20.67 -3.51 -3.34
C CYS A 276 -21.95 -4.36 -3.52
N SER A 277 -23.12 -3.79 -3.27
CA SER A 277 -24.40 -4.52 -3.41
C SER A 277 -24.67 -5.04 -4.83
N LEU A 278 -24.09 -4.42 -5.86
CA LEU A 278 -24.32 -4.80 -7.26
C LEU A 278 -23.51 -5.99 -7.75
N ASN A 279 -22.30 -6.21 -7.17
CA ASN A 279 -21.41 -7.30 -7.63
C ASN A 279 -21.13 -8.38 -6.58
N LYS A 280 -21.63 -8.25 -5.34
CA LYS A 280 -21.37 -9.17 -4.23
C LYS A 280 -21.72 -10.63 -4.57
N ASP A 281 -22.76 -10.86 -5.36
CA ASP A 281 -23.25 -12.18 -5.74
C ASP A 281 -22.57 -12.71 -7.02
N HIS A 282 -21.74 -11.88 -7.69
CA HIS A 282 -21.05 -12.18 -8.96
C HIS A 282 -19.53 -12.37 -8.81
N VAL A 283 -19.02 -12.46 -7.57
CA VAL A 283 -17.57 -12.53 -7.34
C VAL A 283 -16.97 -13.85 -7.85
N LYS A 284 -17.71 -14.96 -7.83
CA LYS A 284 -17.25 -16.25 -8.38
C LYS A 284 -17.07 -16.17 -9.91
N GLU A 285 -18.05 -15.60 -10.62
CA GLU A 285 -17.97 -15.32 -12.05
C GLU A 285 -16.75 -14.42 -12.39
N LEU A 286 -16.50 -13.40 -11.57
CA LEU A 286 -15.32 -12.57 -11.71
C LEU A 286 -14.01 -13.35 -11.52
N ILE A 287 -13.94 -14.23 -10.53
CA ILE A 287 -12.77 -15.09 -10.29
C ILE A 287 -12.52 -16.00 -11.49
N ASP A 288 -13.57 -16.63 -12.02
CA ASP A 288 -13.48 -17.46 -13.23
C ASP A 288 -12.95 -16.65 -14.41
N PHE A 289 -13.48 -15.45 -14.63
CA PHE A 289 -13.02 -14.56 -15.69
C PHE A 289 -11.53 -14.19 -15.52
N ILE A 290 -11.11 -13.85 -14.30
CA ILE A 290 -9.71 -13.49 -14.03
C ILE A 290 -8.77 -14.68 -14.27
N VAL A 291 -9.15 -15.88 -13.88
CA VAL A 291 -8.36 -17.11 -14.08
C VAL A 291 -8.33 -17.49 -15.55
N ASP A 292 -9.49 -17.65 -16.18
CA ASP A 292 -9.63 -18.29 -17.49
C ASP A 292 -9.34 -17.35 -18.66
N LYS A 293 -9.57 -16.03 -18.49
CA LYS A 293 -9.39 -15.02 -19.54
C LYS A 293 -8.18 -14.13 -19.32
N LEU A 294 -7.93 -13.70 -18.10
CA LEU A 294 -6.82 -12.79 -17.80
C LEU A 294 -5.56 -13.53 -17.36
N ASN A 295 -5.66 -14.80 -16.92
CA ASN A 295 -4.55 -15.61 -16.42
C ASN A 295 -3.68 -14.82 -15.42
N ASN A 296 -4.31 -14.19 -14.41
CA ASN A 296 -3.60 -13.46 -13.36
C ASN A 296 -3.22 -14.39 -12.21
N GLU A 297 -2.01 -14.18 -11.64
CA GLU A 297 -1.55 -14.94 -10.47
C GLU A 297 -2.34 -14.61 -9.20
N TYR A 298 -2.84 -13.36 -9.11
CA TYR A 298 -3.64 -12.89 -8.00
C TYR A 298 -4.58 -11.76 -8.40
N PHE A 299 -5.59 -11.55 -7.59
CA PHE A 299 -6.42 -10.36 -7.62
C PHE A 299 -6.62 -9.80 -6.21
N SER A 300 -7.02 -8.54 -6.14
CA SER A 300 -7.31 -7.88 -4.87
C SER A 300 -8.76 -7.41 -4.83
N ALA A 301 -9.28 -7.28 -3.61
CA ALA A 301 -10.57 -6.62 -3.41
C ALA A 301 -10.57 -5.79 -2.12
N ASN A 302 -11.49 -4.82 -2.10
CA ASN A 302 -11.87 -4.03 -0.95
C ASN A 302 -13.40 -3.90 -0.91
N MET A 303 -13.95 -3.61 0.26
CA MET A 303 -15.37 -3.26 0.34
C MET A 303 -15.58 -1.77 0.10
N VAL A 304 -16.72 -1.42 -0.43
CA VAL A 304 -17.13 -0.02 -0.56
C VAL A 304 -17.24 0.65 0.81
N ILE A 305 -16.64 1.81 0.94
CA ILE A 305 -16.85 2.71 2.09
C ILE A 305 -17.72 3.87 1.62
N ARG A 306 -18.81 4.15 2.34
CA ARG A 306 -19.76 5.20 1.98
C ARG A 306 -19.13 6.59 2.11
N THR A 307 -18.40 6.98 1.06
CA THR A 307 -17.81 8.31 0.84
C THR A 307 -18.05 8.71 -0.62
N GLY A 308 -17.86 9.96 -0.97
CA GLY A 308 -18.05 10.43 -2.35
C GLY A 308 -19.44 10.10 -2.92
N THR A 309 -19.49 9.43 -4.07
CA THR A 309 -20.77 9.06 -4.71
C THR A 309 -21.52 7.96 -3.95
N ALA A 310 -20.81 7.10 -3.21
CA ALA A 310 -21.45 6.07 -2.38
C ALA A 310 -22.31 6.63 -1.24
N LEU A 311 -22.18 7.91 -0.90
CA LEU A 311 -23.10 8.58 0.04
C LEU A 311 -24.50 8.80 -0.52
N LYS A 312 -24.61 8.87 -1.86
CA LYS A 312 -25.86 9.15 -2.57
C LYS A 312 -26.50 7.87 -3.11
N ASN A 313 -25.69 6.85 -3.36
CA ASN A 313 -26.11 5.58 -3.93
C ASN A 313 -26.17 4.52 -2.83
N ASP A 314 -27.22 3.73 -2.78
CA ASP A 314 -27.36 2.65 -1.78
C ASP A 314 -26.61 1.37 -2.23
N VAL A 315 -25.30 1.48 -2.36
CA VAL A 315 -24.42 0.39 -2.82
C VAL A 315 -23.52 -0.16 -1.70
N GLY A 316 -23.70 0.34 -0.47
CA GLY A 316 -22.91 -0.06 0.69
C GLY A 316 -23.26 -1.46 1.19
N LEU A 317 -22.25 -2.12 1.76
CA LEU A 317 -22.38 -3.38 2.51
C LEU A 317 -22.02 -3.14 3.96
N THR A 318 -22.61 -3.95 4.85
CA THR A 318 -22.22 -4.00 6.26
C THR A 318 -21.03 -4.92 6.48
N TYR A 319 -20.30 -4.76 7.59
CA TYR A 319 -19.26 -5.71 7.97
C TYR A 319 -19.81 -7.10 8.21
N THR A 320 -21.05 -7.20 8.71
CA THR A 320 -21.75 -8.47 8.92
C THR A 320 -22.03 -9.20 7.60
N GLU A 321 -22.41 -8.47 6.54
CA GLU A 321 -22.57 -9.03 5.19
C GLU A 321 -21.22 -9.47 4.63
N MET A 322 -20.19 -8.64 4.75
CA MET A 322 -18.84 -8.97 4.28
C MET A 322 -18.27 -10.21 4.99
N ALA A 323 -18.56 -10.40 6.28
CA ALA A 323 -18.15 -11.59 7.02
C ALA A 323 -18.77 -12.89 6.50
N ARG A 324 -19.90 -12.82 5.78
CA ARG A 324 -20.52 -13.99 5.09
C ARG A 324 -19.91 -14.20 3.72
N ILE A 325 -19.61 -13.13 2.98
CA ILE A 325 -19.09 -13.16 1.61
C ILE A 325 -17.60 -13.58 1.57
N LEU A 326 -16.77 -13.05 2.47
CA LEU A 326 -15.32 -13.28 2.44
C LEU A 326 -14.91 -14.76 2.52
N PRO A 327 -15.49 -15.61 3.38
CA PRO A 327 -15.18 -17.05 3.39
C PRO A 327 -15.43 -17.74 2.07
N GLU A 328 -16.49 -17.37 1.35
CA GLU A 328 -16.81 -17.93 0.03
C GLU A 328 -15.77 -17.49 -1.01
N ILE A 329 -15.39 -16.21 -1.03
CA ILE A 329 -14.34 -15.72 -1.93
C ILE A 329 -13.02 -16.44 -1.66
N ILE A 330 -12.65 -16.59 -0.39
CA ILE A 330 -11.40 -17.25 0.01
C ILE A 330 -11.39 -18.72 -0.42
N SER A 331 -12.50 -19.45 -0.16
CA SER A 331 -12.63 -20.85 -0.52
C SER A 331 -12.57 -21.04 -2.03
N TYR A 332 -13.38 -20.28 -2.77
CA TYR A 332 -13.44 -20.37 -4.23
C TYR A 332 -12.14 -19.95 -4.91
N SER A 333 -11.46 -18.91 -4.39
CA SER A 333 -10.13 -18.53 -4.91
C SER A 333 -9.10 -19.65 -4.74
N ARG A 334 -9.13 -20.39 -3.61
CA ARG A 334 -8.25 -21.55 -3.39
C ARG A 334 -8.58 -22.70 -4.34
N GLU A 335 -9.86 -22.98 -4.53
CA GLU A 335 -10.34 -24.00 -5.49
C GLU A 335 -9.86 -23.70 -6.91
N ARG A 336 -9.92 -22.42 -7.32
CA ARG A 336 -9.45 -21.94 -8.64
C ARG A 336 -7.93 -21.73 -8.73
N GLY A 337 -7.19 -21.97 -7.66
CA GLY A 337 -5.73 -21.82 -7.64
C GLY A 337 -5.22 -20.39 -7.74
N ILE A 338 -6.07 -19.37 -7.54
CA ILE A 338 -5.69 -17.97 -7.59
C ILE A 338 -5.49 -17.38 -6.19
N LYS A 339 -4.49 -16.52 -6.00
CA LYS A 339 -4.27 -15.85 -4.74
C LYS A 339 -5.23 -14.67 -4.58
N PHE A 340 -5.99 -14.66 -3.50
CA PHE A 340 -6.84 -13.53 -3.11
C PHE A 340 -6.13 -12.60 -2.12
N VAL A 341 -6.23 -11.28 -2.33
CA VAL A 341 -5.67 -10.23 -1.46
C VAL A 341 -6.80 -9.29 -1.03
N TRP A 342 -7.04 -9.21 0.27
CA TRP A 342 -8.03 -8.30 0.84
C TRP A 342 -7.37 -7.02 1.34
N TYR A 343 -7.94 -5.84 1.04
CA TYR A 343 -7.35 -4.54 1.41
C TYR A 343 -8.10 -3.80 2.53
N SER A 344 -9.41 -3.98 2.66
CA SER A 344 -10.18 -3.21 3.62
C SER A 344 -9.95 -3.64 5.08
N PRO A 345 -9.89 -2.70 6.03
CA PRO A 345 -9.98 -3.04 7.43
C PRO A 345 -11.38 -3.57 7.76
N ILE A 346 -11.44 -4.58 8.62
CA ILE A 346 -12.68 -5.19 9.11
C ILE A 346 -12.54 -5.47 10.60
N PRO A 347 -13.61 -5.31 11.46
CA PRO A 347 -13.52 -5.60 12.87
C PRO A 347 -13.26 -7.11 13.11
N TYR A 348 -12.21 -7.44 13.86
CA TYR A 348 -11.81 -8.83 14.10
C TYR A 348 -12.82 -9.64 14.89
N CYS A 349 -13.68 -8.99 15.68
CA CYS A 349 -14.81 -9.64 16.36
C CYS A 349 -15.96 -10.03 15.41
N ILE A 350 -16.00 -9.48 14.18
CA ILE A 350 -16.97 -9.84 13.15
C ILE A 350 -16.33 -10.85 12.18
N PHE A 351 -15.12 -10.57 11.72
CA PHE A 351 -14.36 -11.46 10.85
C PHE A 351 -12.85 -11.27 11.12
N ASN A 352 -12.18 -12.33 11.55
CA ASN A 352 -10.75 -12.29 11.83
C ASN A 352 -9.94 -12.61 10.55
N PRO A 353 -9.39 -11.61 9.86
CA PRO A 353 -8.67 -11.83 8.61
C PRO A 353 -7.38 -12.65 8.79
N VAL A 354 -6.76 -12.61 9.97
CA VAL A 354 -5.54 -13.39 10.28
C VAL A 354 -5.86 -14.87 10.31
N ALA A 355 -6.97 -15.27 10.96
CA ALA A 355 -7.42 -16.65 11.04
C ALA A 355 -7.73 -17.26 9.65
N HIS A 356 -8.07 -16.42 8.68
CA HIS A 356 -8.37 -16.83 7.30
C HIS A 356 -7.18 -16.67 6.33
N GLY A 357 -5.98 -16.35 6.84
CA GLY A 357 -4.78 -16.23 6.01
C GLY A 357 -4.66 -14.93 5.20
N LEU A 358 -5.53 -13.95 5.44
CA LEU A 358 -5.50 -12.65 4.76
C LEU A 358 -4.50 -11.66 5.37
N GLY A 359 -3.88 -12.03 6.49
CA GLY A 359 -2.99 -11.15 7.26
C GLY A 359 -3.74 -10.07 8.05
N SER A 360 -3.00 -9.29 8.82
CA SER A 360 -3.58 -8.23 9.64
C SER A 360 -4.12 -7.10 8.76
N LYS A 361 -5.33 -6.63 9.07
CA LYS A 361 -6.05 -5.56 8.35
C LYS A 361 -6.52 -4.48 9.32
N SER A 362 -5.82 -3.37 9.32
CA SER A 362 -6.06 -2.21 10.15
C SER A 362 -6.16 -0.95 9.30
N CYS A 363 -6.73 0.12 9.83
CA CYS A 363 -6.75 1.41 9.15
C CYS A 363 -5.34 1.97 9.01
N ALA A 364 -4.92 2.30 7.79
CA ALA A 364 -3.58 2.81 7.46
C ALA A 364 -3.49 4.35 7.45
N ALA A 365 -4.55 5.05 7.90
CA ALA A 365 -4.62 6.52 7.87
C ALA A 365 -3.42 7.17 8.58
N CYS A 366 -2.66 8.00 7.87
CA CYS A 366 -1.43 8.65 8.31
C CYS A 366 -0.45 7.69 9.02
N HIS A 367 -0.38 6.43 8.61
CA HIS A 367 0.47 5.43 9.25
C HIS A 367 1.38 4.72 8.23
N GLY A 368 0.92 3.64 7.61
CA GLY A 368 1.69 2.95 6.58
C GLY A 368 1.49 3.53 5.17
N LEU A 369 0.48 4.37 4.98
CA LEU A 369 0.09 4.97 3.71
C LEU A 369 0.16 6.49 3.78
N LEU A 370 0.81 7.10 2.79
CA LEU A 370 0.84 8.53 2.53
C LEU A 370 -0.02 8.83 1.30
N SER A 371 -1.18 9.45 1.49
CA SER A 371 -2.11 9.80 0.41
C SER A 371 -2.06 11.29 0.12
N ILE A 372 -2.00 11.68 -1.15
CA ILE A 372 -1.84 13.07 -1.59
C ILE A 372 -2.91 13.40 -2.62
N SER A 373 -3.59 14.54 -2.42
CA SER A 373 -4.61 15.06 -3.33
C SER A 373 -4.00 15.73 -4.57
N PRO A 374 -4.79 16.00 -5.63
CA PRO A 374 -4.31 16.74 -6.79
C PRO A 374 -3.81 18.15 -6.48
N GLU A 375 -4.18 18.72 -5.33
CA GLU A 375 -3.76 20.04 -4.84
C GLU A 375 -2.51 19.98 -3.93
N GLY A 376 -1.95 18.79 -3.73
CA GLY A 376 -0.76 18.58 -2.88
C GLY A 376 -1.06 18.43 -1.39
N GLU A 377 -2.33 18.30 -0.99
CA GLU A 377 -2.70 18.06 0.40
C GLU A 377 -2.38 16.60 0.79
N VAL A 378 -1.79 16.43 1.96
CA VAL A 378 -1.64 15.12 2.60
C VAL A 378 -2.96 14.76 3.27
N LEU A 379 -3.61 13.70 2.78
CA LEU A 379 -4.87 13.19 3.30
C LEU A 379 -4.60 12.10 4.35
N PRO A 380 -5.47 11.91 5.35
CA PRO A 380 -5.40 10.72 6.22
C PRO A 380 -5.41 9.41 5.42
N CYS A 381 -6.29 9.29 4.45
CA CYS A 381 -6.28 8.35 3.32
C CYS A 381 -7.06 8.98 2.16
N SER A 382 -6.98 8.39 0.97
CA SER A 382 -7.65 8.88 -0.25
C SER A 382 -9.17 9.11 -0.14
N SER A 383 -9.83 8.41 0.81
CA SER A 383 -11.27 8.56 1.04
C SER A 383 -11.65 9.79 1.88
N PHE A 384 -10.69 10.55 2.40
CA PHE A 384 -10.95 11.81 3.10
C PHE A 384 -10.91 13.00 2.15
N SER A 385 -11.79 13.98 2.40
CA SER A 385 -11.88 15.22 1.60
C SER A 385 -11.00 16.36 2.13
N LYS A 386 -10.44 16.21 3.32
CA LYS A 386 -9.60 17.25 3.96
C LYS A 386 -8.25 16.69 4.35
N GLY A 387 -7.22 17.48 4.06
CA GLY A 387 -5.84 17.17 4.38
C GLY A 387 -5.42 17.49 5.81
N VAL A 388 -4.27 17.01 6.18
CA VAL A 388 -3.56 17.27 7.45
C VAL A 388 -2.41 18.25 7.27
N GLY A 389 -2.15 18.70 6.05
CA GLY A 389 -1.13 19.65 5.63
C GLY A 389 -0.94 19.61 4.11
N ASN A 390 -0.07 20.47 3.56
CA ASN A 390 0.21 20.53 2.13
C ASN A 390 1.72 20.50 1.84
N LEU A 391 2.16 19.55 1.02
CA LEU A 391 3.57 19.33 0.70
C LEU A 391 4.21 20.42 -0.15
N LEU A 392 3.45 21.33 -0.75
CA LEU A 392 4.04 22.48 -1.44
C LEU A 392 4.53 23.58 -0.48
N SER A 393 3.80 23.75 0.64
CA SER A 393 4.05 24.83 1.59
C SER A 393 4.76 24.38 2.88
N GLN A 394 4.81 23.06 3.14
CA GLN A 394 5.36 22.49 4.37
C GLN A 394 6.33 21.36 4.04
N SER A 395 7.27 21.07 4.94
CA SER A 395 8.07 19.83 4.87
C SER A 395 7.22 18.61 5.22
N PHE A 396 7.66 17.44 4.78
CA PHE A 396 6.99 16.19 5.16
C PHE A 396 6.97 16.02 6.69
N GLU A 397 8.06 16.33 7.37
CA GLU A 397 8.17 16.15 8.83
C GLU A 397 7.19 17.05 9.60
N GLU A 398 7.03 18.31 9.20
CA GLU A 398 6.05 19.24 9.81
C GLU A 398 4.62 18.69 9.70
N ILE A 399 4.27 18.09 8.56
CA ILE A 399 2.95 17.51 8.33
C ILE A 399 2.80 16.20 9.08
N TRP A 400 3.73 15.26 8.84
CA TRP A 400 3.60 13.87 9.30
C TRP A 400 3.68 13.73 10.82
N PHE A 401 4.50 14.54 11.47
CA PHE A 401 4.62 14.57 12.94
C PHE A 401 3.74 15.62 13.61
N SER A 402 2.86 16.29 12.85
CA SER A 402 1.86 17.20 13.39
C SER A 402 0.91 16.51 14.36
N ARG A 403 0.25 17.30 15.22
CA ARG A 403 -0.78 16.81 16.15
C ARG A 403 -1.95 16.14 15.41
N VAL A 404 -2.28 16.65 14.21
CA VAL A 404 -3.40 16.15 13.40
C VAL A 404 -3.06 14.78 12.79
N ALA A 405 -1.91 14.66 12.13
CA ALA A 405 -1.47 13.37 11.56
C ALA A 405 -1.27 12.32 12.66
N ARG A 406 -0.75 12.74 13.82
CA ARG A 406 -0.56 11.88 14.98
C ARG A 406 -1.88 11.33 15.53
N TYR A 407 -2.96 12.13 15.54
CA TYR A 407 -4.29 11.66 15.92
C TYR A 407 -4.71 10.41 15.12
N TRP A 408 -4.48 10.42 13.80
CA TRP A 408 -4.79 9.29 12.93
C TRP A 408 -3.83 8.13 13.14
N ARG A 409 -2.55 8.38 13.22
CA ARG A 409 -1.51 7.37 13.41
C ARG A 409 -1.63 6.65 14.74
N GLU A 410 -1.94 7.35 15.83
CA GLU A 410 -2.16 6.80 17.16
C GLU A 410 -3.57 6.22 17.33
N LYS A 411 -4.35 6.10 16.26
CA LYS A 411 -5.69 5.48 16.25
C LYS A 411 -6.65 6.08 17.28
N LYS A 412 -6.54 7.37 17.60
CA LYS A 412 -7.42 8.06 18.56
C LYS A 412 -8.89 8.10 18.15
N PHE A 413 -9.17 7.70 16.89
CA PHE A 413 -10.52 7.52 16.36
C PHE A 413 -11.19 6.19 16.74
N VAL A 414 -10.52 5.30 17.47
CA VAL A 414 -11.07 3.98 17.86
C VAL A 414 -12.47 4.12 18.46
N PRO A 415 -13.46 3.32 18.01
CA PRO A 415 -14.80 3.31 18.57
C PRO A 415 -14.80 3.02 20.08
N PRO A 416 -15.65 3.68 20.87
CA PRO A 416 -15.73 3.46 22.33
C PRO A 416 -15.84 1.99 22.75
N PRO A 417 -16.64 1.12 22.07
CA PRO A 417 -16.69 -0.30 22.42
C PRO A 417 -15.37 -1.06 22.24
N CYS A 418 -14.44 -0.51 21.44
CA CYS A 418 -13.16 -1.16 21.13
C CYS A 418 -12.00 -0.72 22.04
N LYS A 419 -12.17 0.33 22.87
CA LYS A 419 -11.07 0.93 23.64
C LYS A 419 -10.36 -0.02 24.59
N ASN A 420 -11.11 -0.96 25.18
CA ASN A 420 -10.60 -1.94 26.13
C ASN A 420 -10.48 -3.34 25.50
N CYS A 421 -10.47 -3.45 24.18
CA CYS A 421 -10.32 -4.71 23.48
C CYS A 421 -8.84 -5.10 23.38
N GLU A 422 -8.48 -6.33 23.70
CA GLU A 422 -7.12 -6.87 23.60
C GLU A 422 -6.54 -6.80 22.18
N LEU A 423 -7.42 -6.78 21.16
CA LEU A 423 -7.03 -6.70 19.75
C LEU A 423 -7.03 -5.26 19.21
N VAL A 424 -7.19 -4.23 20.06
CA VAL A 424 -7.34 -2.85 19.59
C VAL A 424 -6.15 -2.37 18.75
N ASP A 425 -4.95 -2.75 19.12
CA ASP A 425 -3.71 -2.30 18.45
C ASP A 425 -3.57 -2.84 17.02
N ILE A 426 -4.10 -4.03 16.75
CA ILE A 426 -4.02 -4.68 15.44
C ILE A 426 -5.30 -4.53 14.60
N CYS A 427 -6.46 -4.26 15.25
CA CYS A 427 -7.77 -4.11 14.61
C CYS A 427 -8.19 -2.65 14.48
N CYS A 428 -7.91 -1.81 15.50
CA CYS A 428 -8.32 -0.41 15.66
C CYS A 428 -9.83 -0.14 15.43
N GLY A 429 -10.69 -1.14 15.53
CA GLY A 429 -12.14 -1.02 15.27
C GLY A 429 -12.48 -0.76 13.81
N ALA A 430 -11.59 -1.12 12.89
CA ALA A 430 -11.71 -0.99 11.43
C ALA A 430 -11.76 0.47 10.91
N CYS A 431 -12.58 0.76 9.90
CA CYS A 431 -12.58 2.05 9.19
C CYS A 431 -13.45 3.10 9.93
N PRO A 432 -12.90 4.25 10.33
CA PRO A 432 -13.71 5.30 10.97
C PRO A 432 -14.77 5.91 10.03
N LEU A 433 -14.53 5.96 8.72
CA LEU A 433 -15.52 6.45 7.76
C LEU A 433 -16.69 5.50 7.59
N TYR A 434 -16.47 4.19 7.75
CA TYR A 434 -17.55 3.23 7.81
C TYR A 434 -18.51 3.53 8.97
N TRP A 435 -17.98 3.70 10.18
CA TRP A 435 -18.80 4.01 11.36
C TRP A 435 -19.52 5.35 11.26
N ASP A 436 -18.91 6.34 10.60
CA ASP A 436 -19.60 7.61 10.32
C ASP A 436 -20.85 7.42 9.47
N SER A 437 -20.78 6.55 8.47
CA SER A 437 -21.90 6.29 7.58
C SER A 437 -22.90 5.31 8.17
N ALA A 438 -22.45 4.34 8.97
CA ALA A 438 -23.31 3.36 9.62
C ALA A 438 -24.21 3.97 10.73
N GLY A 439 -23.82 5.11 11.30
CA GLY A 439 -24.60 5.82 12.30
C GLY A 439 -24.68 5.15 13.67
N SER A 440 -24.03 3.99 13.85
CA SER A 440 -24.04 3.24 15.13
C SER A 440 -22.90 2.24 15.20
N PHE A 441 -22.65 1.70 16.40
CA PHE A 441 -21.70 0.59 16.63
C PHE A 441 -22.39 -0.76 16.88
N ARG A 442 -23.65 -0.91 16.47
CA ARG A 442 -24.47 -2.10 16.79
C ARG A 442 -23.86 -3.41 16.30
N GLU A 443 -23.12 -3.38 15.18
CA GLU A 443 -22.45 -4.57 14.64
C GLU A 443 -21.35 -5.11 15.56
N ILE A 444 -20.67 -4.25 16.32
CA ILE A 444 -19.59 -4.64 17.24
C ILE A 444 -20.02 -4.68 18.70
N SER A 445 -21.15 -4.04 19.06
CA SER A 445 -21.66 -4.04 20.43
C SER A 445 -23.16 -3.74 20.45
N ARG A 446 -23.95 -4.75 20.83
CA ARG A 446 -25.39 -4.59 21.06
C ARG A 446 -25.73 -3.63 22.20
N LYS A 447 -24.81 -3.44 23.17
CA LYS A 447 -24.94 -2.52 24.31
C LYS A 447 -24.51 -1.09 23.98
N SER A 448 -24.05 -0.81 22.78
CA SER A 448 -23.63 0.53 22.38
C SER A 448 -24.81 1.48 22.34
N SER A 449 -24.78 2.52 23.17
CA SER A 449 -25.84 3.54 23.21
C SER A 449 -25.66 4.53 22.04
N SER A 450 -26.75 5.11 21.58
CA SER A 450 -26.75 6.20 20.63
C SER A 450 -25.92 7.39 21.12
N LEU A 451 -25.90 7.63 22.43
CA LEU A 451 -25.08 8.68 23.04
C LEU A 451 -23.60 8.42 22.91
N SER A 452 -23.11 7.17 23.08
CA SER A 452 -21.70 6.85 22.91
C SER A 452 -21.23 7.02 21.46
N TYR A 453 -22.09 6.73 20.49
CA TYR A 453 -21.84 7.00 19.08
C TYR A 453 -21.78 8.52 18.79
N PHE A 454 -22.79 9.27 19.31
CA PHE A 454 -22.88 10.71 19.09
C PHE A 454 -21.68 11.46 19.68
N THR A 455 -21.27 11.13 20.91
CA THR A 455 -20.09 11.74 21.57
C THR A 455 -18.79 11.41 20.83
N TRP A 456 -18.62 10.20 20.35
CA TRP A 456 -17.48 9.81 19.51
C TRP A 456 -17.45 10.62 18.19
N ARG A 457 -18.60 10.72 17.53
CA ARG A 457 -18.73 11.46 16.27
C ARG A 457 -18.47 12.95 16.45
N LEU A 458 -18.98 13.56 17.53
CA LEU A 458 -18.70 14.95 17.87
C LEU A 458 -17.23 15.17 18.19
N GLY A 459 -16.62 14.33 19.01
CA GLY A 459 -15.20 14.42 19.35
C GLY A 459 -14.32 14.36 18.10
N ARG A 460 -14.63 13.48 17.16
CA ARG A 460 -13.91 13.37 15.90
C ARG A 460 -14.11 14.59 14.97
N ARG A 461 -15.35 15.10 14.90
CA ARG A 461 -15.67 16.34 14.14
C ARG A 461 -15.08 17.58 14.79
N PHE A 462 -15.09 17.65 16.11
CA PHE A 462 -14.48 18.75 16.87
C PHE A 462 -12.97 18.78 16.65
N PHE A 463 -12.30 17.64 16.75
CA PHE A 463 -10.89 17.51 16.43
C PHE A 463 -10.63 17.90 14.97
N GLY A 464 -11.51 17.50 14.07
CA GLY A 464 -11.49 17.92 12.68
C GLY A 464 -11.69 19.43 12.46
N LYS A 465 -12.60 20.07 13.18
CA LYS A 465 -12.86 21.53 13.07
C LYS A 465 -11.72 22.35 13.66
N VAL A 466 -11.21 21.99 14.82
CA VAL A 466 -10.13 22.72 15.52
C VAL A 466 -8.80 22.61 14.76
N PHE A 467 -8.60 21.51 14.04
CA PHE A 467 -7.35 21.24 13.30
C PHE A 467 -7.54 21.12 11.78
N GLY A 468 -8.68 21.56 11.24
CA GLY A 468 -8.93 21.57 9.80
C GLY A 468 -9.37 20.21 9.22
N VAL A 469 -9.67 19.21 10.04
CA VAL A 469 -10.06 17.87 9.61
C VAL A 469 -11.54 17.63 9.85
N GLY A 470 -12.42 17.98 8.90
CA GLY A 470 -13.81 17.54 8.95
C GLY A 470 -14.86 18.53 8.44
N LYS A 471 -15.44 18.18 7.32
CA LYS A 471 -16.88 18.13 6.99
C LYS A 471 -17.11 16.98 6.03
#